data_64189cb063d10c62607fb3c2fbcf2ce9
#
_entry.id   64189cb063d10c62607fb3c2fbcf2ce9
#
_cell.length_a   1.000
_cell.length_b   1.000
_cell.length_c   1.000
_cell.angle_alpha   90.00
_cell.angle_beta   90.00
_cell.angle_gamma   90.00
#
_symmetry.space_group_name_H-M   'P 1'
#
loop_
_entity.id
_entity.type
_entity.pdbx_description
1 polymer ?
#
loop_
_entity_poly.entity_id
_entity_poly.type
_entity_poly.pdbx_seq_one_letter_code
_entity_poly.pdbx_strand_id
1 'polypeptide(L)'
;LNSLVDEGIEPLDAWYVLAFKRPGIQHGVYKKLRQGRYDIDARLDLHRLSVKQARIDVHSFIQEAMQYGLRTVLILHGKGQRKTEQEKTAVLKGYVNRWLQDLEEVQAFHSAQPVHGGTGAVYVLLRKNLQKKRENRERFLKGRVPYDQQGS
;
A
#
# COMPACT_ATOMS: atom_id res chain seq x y z
N LEU A 1 -0.65 -0.89 18.09
CA LEU A 1 -0.23 -2.25 17.76
C LEU A 1 0.77 -2.76 18.79
N ASN A 2 0.55 -3.91 19.29
CA ASN A 2 1.48 -4.52 20.21
C ASN A 2 2.17 -5.71 19.53
N SER A 3 3.25 -6.17 20.15
CA SER A 3 4.05 -7.26 19.58
C SER A 3 3.29 -8.57 19.50
N LEU A 4 2.27 -8.76 20.34
CA LEU A 4 1.50 -9.99 20.35
C LEU A 4 0.72 -10.20 19.05
N VAL A 5 0.32 -9.10 18.40
CA VAL A 5 -0.41 -9.19 17.14
C VAL A 5 0.45 -9.83 16.06
N ASP A 6 1.77 -9.64 16.16
CA ASP A 6 2.70 -10.14 15.16
C ASP A 6 3.21 -11.54 15.43
N GLU A 7 2.91 -12.09 16.61
CA GLU A 7 3.37 -13.43 16.93
C GLU A 7 2.62 -14.47 16.09
N GLY A 8 3.33 -15.47 15.65
CA GLY A 8 2.73 -16.54 14.86
C GLY A 8 2.56 -16.23 13.39
N ILE A 9 3.02 -15.06 12.94
CA ILE A 9 2.99 -14.75 11.51
C ILE A 9 4.12 -15.52 10.83
N GLU A 10 3.74 -16.34 9.86
CA GLU A 10 4.70 -17.18 9.16
C GLU A 10 5.25 -16.46 7.94
N PRO A 11 6.53 -16.71 7.62
CA PRO A 11 7.10 -16.18 6.40
C PRO A 11 6.34 -16.70 5.19
N LEU A 12 6.18 -15.85 4.18
CA LEU A 12 5.54 -16.24 2.93
C LEU A 12 6.61 -16.51 1.87
N ASP A 13 6.29 -17.43 0.97
CA ASP A 13 7.13 -17.74 -0.18
C ASP A 13 7.40 -16.45 -0.97
N ALA A 14 8.64 -16.30 -1.46
CA ALA A 14 9.02 -15.12 -2.23
C ALA A 14 8.12 -14.91 -3.45
N TRP A 15 7.59 -15.98 -4.03
CA TRP A 15 6.75 -15.93 -5.22
C TRP A 15 5.25 -15.88 -4.91
N TYR A 16 4.90 -15.97 -3.64
CA TYR A 16 3.49 -15.95 -3.23
C TYR A 16 2.88 -14.59 -3.58
N VAL A 17 1.68 -14.62 -4.16
CA VAL A 17 0.98 -13.41 -4.56
C VAL A 17 0.11 -12.92 -3.41
N LEU A 18 0.35 -11.71 -2.96
CA LEU A 18 -0.53 -11.08 -1.97
C LEU A 18 -1.78 -10.60 -2.68
N ALA A 19 -2.94 -10.92 -2.14
CA ALA A 19 -4.22 -10.54 -2.73
C ALA A 19 -5.26 -10.40 -1.64
N PHE A 20 -5.92 -9.25 -1.59
CA PHE A 20 -6.93 -8.97 -0.56
C PHE A 20 -7.88 -7.90 -1.05
N LYS A 21 -9.16 -8.11 -0.79
CA LYS A 21 -10.18 -7.15 -1.19
C LYS A 21 -11.28 -7.17 -0.13
N ARG A 22 -11.64 -6.01 0.40
CA ARG A 22 -12.76 -5.93 1.33
C ARG A 22 -14.08 -6.08 0.58
N PRO A 23 -15.12 -6.59 1.26
CA PRO A 23 -16.46 -6.63 0.66
C PRO A 23 -16.88 -5.23 0.21
N GLY A 24 -17.54 -5.15 -0.93
CA GLY A 24 -18.02 -3.88 -1.45
C GLY A 24 -17.09 -3.23 -2.48
N ILE A 25 -15.85 -3.69 -2.58
CA ILE A 25 -14.94 -3.18 -3.61
C ILE A 25 -15.35 -3.81 -4.93
N GLN A 26 -15.61 -2.97 -5.93
CA GLN A 26 -16.08 -3.43 -7.24
C GLN A 26 -15.01 -4.26 -7.94
N HIS A 27 -15.47 -5.27 -8.66
CA HIS A 27 -14.57 -6.17 -9.38
C HIS A 27 -13.66 -5.42 -10.35
N GLY A 28 -14.20 -4.46 -11.10
CA GLY A 28 -13.41 -3.68 -12.06
C GLY A 28 -12.32 -2.84 -11.41
N VAL A 29 -12.61 -2.31 -10.23
CA VAL A 29 -11.63 -1.53 -9.47
C VAL A 29 -10.47 -2.44 -9.05
N TYR A 30 -10.79 -3.61 -8.51
CA TYR A 30 -9.77 -4.54 -8.08
C TYR A 30 -8.95 -5.08 -9.25
N LYS A 31 -9.61 -5.37 -10.36
CA LYS A 31 -8.94 -5.83 -11.57
C LYS A 31 -7.93 -4.79 -12.05
N LYS A 32 -8.33 -3.53 -12.06
CA LYS A 32 -7.45 -2.42 -12.46
C LYS A 32 -6.25 -2.30 -11.53
N LEU A 33 -6.49 -2.46 -10.22
CA LEU A 33 -5.41 -2.44 -9.23
C LEU A 33 -4.41 -3.58 -9.51
N ARG A 34 -4.92 -4.79 -9.67
CA ARG A 34 -4.09 -5.97 -9.93
C ARG A 34 -3.24 -5.81 -11.19
N GLN A 35 -3.81 -5.17 -12.19
CA GLN A 35 -3.13 -4.95 -13.47
C GLN A 35 -2.13 -3.79 -13.43
N GLY A 36 -2.05 -3.08 -12.31
CA GLY A 36 -1.11 -1.96 -12.17
C GLY A 36 -1.50 -0.76 -13.02
N ARG A 37 -2.79 -0.54 -13.24
CA ARG A 37 -3.27 0.49 -14.15
C ARG A 37 -3.65 1.79 -13.45
N TYR A 38 -3.55 1.84 -12.13
CA TYR A 38 -3.70 3.10 -11.40
C TYR A 38 -2.36 3.79 -11.29
N ASP A 39 -2.37 5.11 -11.28
CA ASP A 39 -1.17 5.89 -10.98
C ASP A 39 -0.75 5.60 -9.54
N ILE A 40 0.54 5.48 -9.33
CA ILE A 40 1.09 5.26 -8.00
C ILE A 40 1.40 6.63 -7.40
N ASP A 41 0.65 6.98 -6.36
CA ASP A 41 0.74 8.31 -5.76
C ASP A 41 1.93 8.47 -4.82
N ALA A 42 2.40 7.37 -4.24
CA ALA A 42 3.55 7.38 -3.34
C ALA A 42 4.12 5.98 -3.19
N ARG A 43 5.36 5.89 -2.75
CA ARG A 43 6.07 4.61 -2.57
C ARG A 43 6.71 4.56 -1.19
N LEU A 44 6.75 3.36 -0.62
CA LEU A 44 7.47 3.10 0.62
C LEU A 44 8.37 1.89 0.40
N ASP A 45 9.66 2.08 0.64
CA ASP A 45 10.64 1.00 0.50
C ASP A 45 11.02 0.51 1.90
N LEU A 46 10.73 -0.75 2.18
CA LEU A 46 11.03 -1.37 3.46
C LEU A 46 12.35 -2.15 3.43
N HIS A 47 13.10 -1.98 2.36
CA HIS A 47 14.33 -2.75 2.19
C HIS A 47 15.27 -2.55 3.38
N ARG A 48 15.76 -3.65 3.94
CA ARG A 48 16.72 -3.65 5.06
C ARG A 48 16.21 -3.12 6.39
N LEU A 49 14.91 -2.91 6.51
CA LEU A 49 14.35 -2.50 7.80
C LEU A 49 14.10 -3.71 8.69
N SER A 50 14.19 -3.51 9.99
CA SER A 50 13.74 -4.50 10.95
C SER A 50 12.21 -4.58 10.89
N VAL A 51 11.66 -5.67 11.39
CA VAL A 51 10.20 -5.83 11.47
C VAL A 51 9.59 -4.69 12.27
N LYS A 52 10.21 -4.33 13.38
CA LYS A 52 9.72 -3.24 14.23
C LYS A 52 9.67 -1.91 13.49
N GLN A 53 10.75 -1.57 12.79
CA GLN A 53 10.82 -0.31 12.07
C GLN A 53 9.87 -0.33 10.87
N ALA A 54 9.80 -1.45 10.17
CA ALA A 54 8.90 -1.59 9.03
C ALA A 54 7.45 -1.37 9.44
N ARG A 55 7.05 -1.93 10.60
CA ARG A 55 5.68 -1.75 11.10
C ARG A 55 5.37 -0.28 11.36
N ILE A 56 6.31 0.42 12.00
CA ILE A 56 6.16 1.85 12.26
C ILE A 56 6.02 2.60 10.95
N ASP A 57 6.89 2.30 9.99
CA ASP A 57 6.93 3.01 8.72
C ASP A 57 5.66 2.75 7.89
N VAL A 58 5.18 1.52 7.86
CA VAL A 58 3.95 1.20 7.13
C VAL A 58 2.77 1.98 7.72
N HIS A 59 2.64 1.96 9.03
CA HIS A 59 1.55 2.65 9.70
C HIS A 59 1.59 4.15 9.42
N SER A 60 2.77 4.77 9.59
CA SER A 60 2.94 6.20 9.35
C SER A 60 2.68 6.55 7.88
N PHE A 61 3.16 5.71 6.98
CA PHE A 61 2.99 5.93 5.54
C PHE A 61 1.52 5.94 5.15
N ILE A 62 0.75 4.98 5.65
CA ILE A 62 -0.68 4.91 5.34
C ILE A 62 -1.42 6.12 5.93
N GLN A 63 -1.09 6.50 7.17
CA GLN A 63 -1.72 7.67 7.78
C GLN A 63 -1.41 8.95 7.01
N GLU A 64 -0.16 9.11 6.59
CA GLU A 64 0.25 10.27 5.82
C GLU A 64 -0.42 10.29 4.46
N ALA A 65 -0.50 9.13 3.80
CA ALA A 65 -1.19 9.01 2.51
C ALA A 65 -2.66 9.43 2.63
N MET A 66 -3.30 9.04 3.72
CA MET A 66 -4.68 9.45 3.98
C MET A 66 -4.80 10.95 4.16
N GLN A 67 -3.84 11.56 4.87
CA GLN A 67 -3.83 13.00 5.06
C GLN A 67 -3.77 13.75 3.74
N TYR A 68 -2.99 13.25 2.80
CA TYR A 68 -2.83 13.88 1.49
C TYR A 68 -3.88 13.45 0.47
N GLY A 69 -4.81 12.57 0.87
CA GLY A 69 -5.87 12.13 -0.02
C GLY A 69 -5.40 11.22 -1.14
N LEU A 70 -4.32 10.50 -0.92
CA LEU A 70 -3.80 9.58 -1.91
C LEU A 70 -4.68 8.34 -2.01
N ARG A 71 -4.73 7.72 -3.19
CA ARG A 71 -5.61 6.57 -3.43
C ARG A 71 -4.85 5.27 -3.64
N THR A 72 -3.77 5.30 -4.38
CA THR A 72 -3.02 4.08 -4.68
C THR A 72 -1.55 4.31 -4.37
N VAL A 73 -1.01 3.46 -3.52
CA VAL A 73 0.39 3.54 -3.11
C VAL A 73 1.06 2.19 -3.33
N LEU A 74 2.38 2.20 -3.34
CA LEU A 74 3.19 1.00 -3.56
C LEU A 74 4.10 0.79 -2.35
N ILE A 75 4.13 -0.43 -1.83
CA ILE A 75 5.05 -0.79 -0.76
C ILE A 75 5.97 -1.88 -1.28
N LEU A 76 7.28 -1.64 -1.15
CA LEU A 76 8.30 -2.60 -1.59
C LEU A 76 8.85 -3.32 -0.35
N HIS A 77 8.46 -4.58 -0.21
CA HIS A 77 8.87 -5.41 0.92
C HIS A 77 9.98 -6.41 0.54
N GLY A 78 10.22 -6.57 -0.75
CA GLY A 78 11.28 -7.44 -1.24
C GLY A 78 10.89 -8.90 -1.36
N LYS A 79 11.62 -9.63 -2.18
CA LYS A 79 11.45 -11.08 -2.35
C LYS A 79 12.53 -11.88 -1.63
N GLY A 80 13.72 -11.28 -1.49
CA GLY A 80 14.88 -11.98 -0.99
C GLY A 80 15.58 -12.79 -2.06
N GLN A 81 16.84 -12.52 -2.30
CA GLN A 81 17.63 -13.24 -3.32
C GLN A 81 18.65 -14.15 -2.67
N ARG A 82 19.20 -13.75 -1.54
CA ARG A 82 20.16 -14.54 -0.79
C ARG A 82 19.43 -15.20 0.39
N LYS A 83 19.96 -16.34 0.82
CA LYS A 83 19.28 -17.13 1.85
C LYS A 83 18.90 -16.32 3.09
N THR A 84 19.85 -15.59 3.67
CA THR A 84 19.56 -14.79 4.86
C THR A 84 18.63 -13.62 4.57
N GLU A 85 18.80 -12.97 3.44
CA GLU A 85 17.91 -11.88 3.05
C GLU A 85 16.56 -12.41 2.63
N GLN A 86 16.54 -13.57 2.00
CA GLN A 86 15.28 -14.21 1.60
C GLN A 86 14.42 -14.51 2.82
N GLU A 87 15.02 -14.99 3.89
CA GLU A 87 14.29 -15.25 5.13
C GLU A 87 13.72 -13.96 5.69
N LYS A 88 14.52 -12.88 5.72
CA LYS A 88 14.05 -11.58 6.23
C LYS A 88 12.92 -11.02 5.38
N THR A 89 13.07 -11.05 4.06
CA THR A 89 12.06 -10.45 3.18
C THR A 89 10.78 -11.27 3.16
N ALA A 90 10.91 -12.59 3.24
CA ALA A 90 9.75 -13.46 3.33
C ALA A 90 8.97 -13.19 4.63
N VAL A 91 9.69 -12.96 5.71
CA VAL A 91 9.08 -12.59 6.99
C VAL A 91 8.37 -11.25 6.87
N LEU A 92 9.06 -10.24 6.31
CA LEU A 92 8.47 -8.92 6.12
C LEU A 92 7.23 -8.98 5.25
N LYS A 93 7.28 -9.76 4.18
CA LYS A 93 6.13 -9.94 3.29
C LYS A 93 4.91 -10.45 4.06
N GLY A 94 5.10 -11.43 4.94
CA GLY A 94 4.04 -11.96 5.77
C GLY A 94 3.46 -10.91 6.71
N TYR A 95 4.34 -10.13 7.34
CA TYR A 95 3.91 -9.05 8.23
C TYR A 95 3.14 -7.96 7.48
N VAL A 96 3.64 -7.54 6.33
CA VAL A 96 2.97 -6.52 5.53
C VAL A 96 1.57 -7.00 5.15
N ASN A 97 1.47 -8.26 4.73
CA ASN A 97 0.18 -8.87 4.40
C ASN A 97 -0.79 -8.75 5.56
N ARG A 98 -0.33 -9.00 6.78
CA ARG A 98 -1.17 -8.93 7.97
C ARG A 98 -1.49 -7.49 8.34
N TRP A 99 -0.48 -6.63 8.40
CA TRP A 99 -0.67 -5.24 8.83
C TRP A 99 -1.67 -4.52 7.94
N LEU A 100 -1.55 -4.71 6.62
CA LEU A 100 -2.45 -4.04 5.69
C LEU A 100 -3.90 -4.48 5.86
N GLN A 101 -4.11 -5.74 6.22
CA GLN A 101 -5.47 -6.23 6.48
C GLN A 101 -6.05 -5.62 7.75
N ASP A 102 -5.19 -5.29 8.71
CA ASP A 102 -5.63 -4.73 9.99
C ASP A 102 -5.91 -3.23 9.91
N LEU A 103 -5.48 -2.55 8.86
CA LEU A 103 -5.70 -1.12 8.71
C LEU A 103 -6.98 -0.87 7.94
N GLU A 104 -7.97 -0.24 8.60
CA GLU A 104 -9.27 -0.02 7.98
C GLU A 104 -9.23 0.92 6.78
N GLU A 105 -8.18 1.75 6.69
CA GLU A 105 -7.99 2.64 5.55
C GLU A 105 -7.69 1.88 4.26
N VAL A 106 -7.20 0.65 4.39
CA VAL A 106 -6.84 -0.17 3.24
C VAL A 106 -8.08 -0.89 2.73
N GLN A 107 -8.43 -0.65 1.48
CA GLN A 107 -9.60 -1.24 0.84
C GLN A 107 -9.27 -2.54 0.12
N ALA A 108 -8.08 -2.60 -0.45
CA ALA A 108 -7.64 -3.77 -1.21
C ALA A 108 -6.14 -3.68 -1.42
N PHE A 109 -5.51 -4.81 -1.67
CA PHE A 109 -4.12 -4.81 -2.13
C PHE A 109 -3.87 -6.03 -3.00
N HIS A 110 -2.82 -5.94 -3.80
CA HIS A 110 -2.42 -7.04 -4.69
C HIS A 110 -0.94 -6.89 -5.02
N SER A 111 -0.24 -8.01 -5.11
CA SER A 111 1.16 -8.00 -5.53
C SER A 111 1.31 -7.25 -6.85
N ALA A 112 2.43 -6.55 -6.99
CA ALA A 112 2.65 -5.66 -8.11
C ALA A 112 3.00 -6.41 -9.39
N GLN A 113 2.87 -5.69 -10.49
CA GLN A 113 3.36 -6.16 -11.79
C GLN A 113 4.89 -6.13 -11.79
N PRO A 114 5.53 -6.92 -12.65
CA PRO A 114 7.01 -6.98 -12.68
C PRO A 114 7.68 -5.61 -12.79
N VAL A 115 7.08 -4.69 -13.54
CA VAL A 115 7.65 -3.35 -13.71
C VAL A 115 7.72 -2.57 -12.38
N HIS A 116 6.92 -2.95 -11.39
CA HIS A 116 6.87 -2.28 -10.09
C HIS A 116 7.45 -3.13 -8.96
N GLY A 117 8.08 -4.25 -9.28
CA GLY A 117 8.70 -5.09 -8.27
C GLY A 117 8.11 -6.49 -8.14
N GLY A 118 7.07 -6.81 -8.90
CA GLY A 118 6.48 -8.14 -8.90
C GLY A 118 6.02 -8.57 -7.52
N THR A 119 6.31 -9.82 -7.15
CA THR A 119 5.89 -10.35 -5.85
C THR A 119 6.71 -9.82 -4.67
N GLY A 120 7.67 -8.94 -4.94
CA GLY A 120 8.42 -8.22 -3.90
C GLY A 120 7.79 -6.87 -3.55
N ALA A 121 6.66 -6.54 -4.14
CA ALA A 121 5.99 -5.27 -3.91
C ALA A 121 4.47 -5.47 -3.95
N VAL A 122 3.74 -4.52 -3.39
CA VAL A 122 2.29 -4.61 -3.30
C VAL A 122 1.66 -3.26 -3.59
N TYR A 123 0.64 -3.27 -4.46
CA TYR A 123 -0.23 -2.10 -4.67
C TYR A 123 -1.25 -2.07 -3.55
N VAL A 124 -1.46 -0.90 -2.97
CA VAL A 124 -2.44 -0.73 -1.89
C VAL A 124 -3.44 0.34 -2.30
N LEU A 125 -4.70 -0.04 -2.30
CA LEU A 125 -5.80 0.88 -2.59
C LEU A 125 -6.36 1.38 -1.27
N LEU A 126 -6.34 2.70 -1.09
CA LEU A 126 -6.84 3.33 0.13
C LEU A 126 -8.25 3.84 -0.07
N ARG A 127 -9.00 3.91 1.02
CA ARG A 127 -10.34 4.49 0.96
C ARG A 127 -10.24 5.98 0.63
N LYS A 128 -11.29 6.52 0.09
CA LYS A 128 -11.33 7.94 -0.22
C LYS A 128 -11.31 8.75 1.07
N ASN A 129 -10.51 9.81 1.09
CA ASN A 129 -10.53 10.76 2.17
C ASN A 129 -11.56 11.84 1.80
N LEU A 130 -12.76 11.71 2.35
CA LEU A 130 -13.86 12.60 2.01
C LEU A 130 -13.58 14.05 2.38
N GLN A 131 -12.86 14.26 3.47
CA GLN A 131 -12.47 15.62 3.88
C GLN A 131 -11.58 16.27 2.84
N LYS A 132 -10.58 15.54 2.36
CA LYS A 132 -9.66 16.06 1.35
C LYS A 132 -10.38 16.31 0.03
N LYS A 133 -11.28 15.41 -0.34
CA LYS A 133 -12.06 15.58 -1.55
C LYS A 133 -12.94 16.82 -1.48
N ARG A 134 -13.54 17.07 -0.32
CA ARG A 134 -14.38 18.26 -0.11
C ARG A 134 -13.57 19.53 -0.23
N GLU A 135 -12.39 19.57 0.38
CA GLU A 135 -11.50 20.72 0.30
C GLU A 135 -11.12 21.02 -1.14
N ASN A 136 -10.80 20.00 -1.90
CA ASN A 136 -10.43 20.16 -3.30
C ASN A 136 -11.60 20.68 -4.13
N ARG A 137 -12.82 20.21 -3.84
CA ARG A 137 -14.02 20.65 -4.53
C ARG A 137 -14.30 22.12 -4.23
N GLU A 138 -14.19 22.51 -2.97
CA GLU A 138 -14.41 23.91 -2.58
C GLU A 138 -13.42 24.84 -3.28
N ARG A 139 -12.17 24.41 -3.34
CA ARG A 139 -11.14 25.18 -4.03
C ARG A 139 -11.49 25.37 -5.51
N PHE A 140 -11.95 24.32 -6.15
CA PHE A 140 -12.35 24.36 -7.55
C PHE A 140 -13.54 25.32 -7.75
N LEU A 141 -14.55 25.21 -6.89
CA LEU A 141 -15.75 26.06 -6.99
C LEU A 141 -15.45 27.53 -6.79
N LYS A 142 -14.35 27.86 -6.13
CA LYS A 142 -13.93 29.25 -5.96
C LYS A 142 -13.14 29.76 -7.16
N GLY A 143 -13.07 28.99 -8.26
CA GLY A 143 -12.38 29.41 -9.47
C GLY A 143 -10.88 29.42 -9.38
N ARG A 144 -10.30 28.68 -8.47
CA ARG A 144 -8.85 28.60 -8.23
C ARG A 144 -8.19 27.48 -8.98
N VAL A 145 -8.71 27.24 -10.06
CA VAL A 145 -8.16 26.13 -10.79
C VAL A 145 -6.82 26.49 -11.34
N PRO A 146 -6.77 26.41 -11.27
CA PRO A 146 -6.02 26.22 -11.80
C PRO A 146 -5.33 25.47 -12.09
N TYR A 147 -5.30 26.01 -12.23
CA TYR A 147 -4.81 25.61 -12.39
C TYR A 147 -4.24 24.90 -12.33
N ASP A 148 -4.03 25.21 -11.93
CA ASP A 148 -3.62 24.73 -11.79
C ASP A 148 -3.34 23.91 -11.84
N GLN A 149 -3.45 23.93 -11.94
CA GLN A 149 -3.58 23.31 -12.18
C GLN A 149 -3.42 22.60 -12.63
N GLN A 150 -3.25 22.78 -13.01
CA GLN A 150 -3.39 22.27 -13.62
C GLN A 150 -2.72 21.61 -13.70
N GLY A 151 -2.39 21.74 -13.65
CA GLY A 151 -1.98 21.23 -13.77
C GLY A 151 -1.48 20.85 -13.62
N SER A 152 -1.26 20.87 -13.80
CA SER A 152 -1.10 20.53 -13.71
C SER A 152 -1.03 20.21 -13.49
#